data_93fcd4bf6a5f2d4d90387decfd870cf9
#
_entry.id   93fcd4bf6a5f2d4d90387decfd870cf9
#
_cell.length_a   1.000
_cell.length_b   1.000
_cell.length_c   1.000
_cell.angle_alpha   90.00
_cell.angle_beta   90.00
_cell.angle_gamma   90.00
#
_symmetry.space_group_name_H-M   'P 1'
#
loop_
_entity.id
_entity.type
_entity.pdbx_description
1 polymer ?
#
loop_
_entity_poly.entity_id
_entity_poly.type
_entity_poly.pdbx_seq_one_letter_code
_entity_poly.pdbx_strand_id
1 'polypeptide(L)'
;MYTKGFDIQDVAKFRQWIAETRNVLLVSHMNADGDACGSLLGMTLMLDCAKGDKGLVTPVLPNGCPKNFTWLPGADRIVSGEKDRALWQERLKEADMIICLDLNAASRTDMLAKELSQARCRKVLIDHHHSPDKEHFDLIFSDYAISSTCELVLWLSYAMWDERFMNREVATCLYAGLNTDTGGFAFSCEQPSCFEAAAKLVKFDIHPAEIHNKIVNTFSVNRMQFYGFALNERLKIYPSQHVAIMVFSLDDQRRFGVGGEDMEGLVNYTLMMKEMEVGALLREEPGRTKVSLRAKYDVDVNMIARQLGGGGHTKAAGATCIMPLDKTLDAVEQLLGIKNVEPLIIGAER
;
A
#
# COMPACT_ATOMS: atom_id res chain seq x y z
N MET A 1 9.72 21.88 -13.00
CA MET A 1 8.43 21.27 -13.39
C MET A 1 8.74 19.87 -13.90
N TYR A 2 8.26 18.84 -13.24
CA TYR A 2 8.44 17.46 -13.73
C TYR A 2 7.67 17.32 -15.04
N THR A 3 8.36 17.31 -16.14
CA THR A 3 7.80 17.09 -17.48
C THR A 3 8.51 15.92 -18.18
N LYS A 4 9.34 15.18 -17.46
CA LYS A 4 10.33 14.23 -18.01
C LYS A 4 9.83 12.77 -18.07
N GLY A 5 8.56 12.49 -18.19
CA GLY A 5 8.14 11.08 -18.23
C GLY A 5 6.96 10.81 -19.14
N PHE A 6 6.22 11.84 -19.53
CA PHE A 6 4.99 11.60 -20.31
C PHE A 6 5.22 11.90 -21.80
N ASP A 7 4.83 10.95 -22.64
CA ASP A 7 4.67 11.23 -24.06
C ASP A 7 3.49 12.19 -24.24
N ILE A 8 3.73 13.33 -24.89
CA ILE A 8 2.71 14.36 -25.13
C ILE A 8 1.53 13.80 -25.94
N GLN A 9 1.78 12.86 -26.84
CA GLN A 9 0.72 12.24 -27.65
C GLN A 9 -0.16 11.34 -26.77
N ASP A 10 0.43 10.59 -25.83
CA ASP A 10 -0.32 9.75 -24.89
C ASP A 10 -1.14 10.59 -23.91
N VAL A 11 -0.58 11.70 -23.42
CA VAL A 11 -1.32 12.67 -22.58
C VAL A 11 -2.51 13.26 -23.35
N ALA A 12 -2.29 13.69 -24.58
CA ALA A 12 -3.36 14.25 -25.44
C ALA A 12 -4.45 13.21 -25.72
N LYS A 13 -4.04 11.96 -26.03
CA LYS A 13 -4.93 10.82 -26.25
C LYS A 13 -5.74 10.48 -25.01
N PHE A 14 -5.12 10.45 -23.82
CA PHE A 14 -5.82 10.19 -22.57
C PHE A 14 -6.84 11.28 -22.25
N ARG A 15 -6.45 12.55 -22.39
CA ARG A 15 -7.36 13.68 -22.24
C ARG A 15 -8.56 13.62 -23.20
N GLN A 16 -8.34 13.22 -24.46
CA GLN A 16 -9.40 12.99 -25.43
C GLN A 16 -10.33 11.86 -24.96
N TRP A 17 -9.80 10.75 -24.52
CA TRP A 17 -10.60 9.61 -24.05
C TRP A 17 -11.46 9.99 -22.84
N ILE A 18 -10.91 10.75 -21.89
CA ILE A 18 -11.69 11.28 -20.75
C ILE A 18 -12.89 12.13 -21.26
N ALA A 19 -12.71 12.95 -22.26
CA ALA A 19 -13.77 13.79 -22.82
C ALA A 19 -14.85 12.99 -23.58
N GLU A 20 -14.47 11.89 -24.23
CA GLU A 20 -15.36 11.03 -25.04
C GLU A 20 -16.15 10.03 -24.20
N THR A 21 -15.59 9.53 -23.13
CA THR A 21 -16.21 8.48 -22.28
C THR A 21 -17.28 9.05 -21.37
N ARG A 22 -18.31 8.26 -21.05
CA ARG A 22 -19.36 8.61 -20.08
C ARG A 22 -19.10 7.91 -18.74
N ASN A 23 -18.87 6.61 -18.75
CA ASN A 23 -18.72 5.78 -17.57
C ASN A 23 -17.26 5.40 -17.38
N VAL A 24 -16.62 5.93 -16.35
CA VAL A 24 -15.23 5.64 -16.00
C VAL A 24 -15.18 4.86 -14.70
N LEU A 25 -14.51 3.73 -14.75
CA LEU A 25 -14.25 2.88 -13.59
C LEU A 25 -12.80 3.06 -13.17
N LEU A 26 -12.57 3.39 -11.91
CA LEU A 26 -11.22 3.43 -11.33
C LEU A 26 -11.02 2.24 -10.41
N VAL A 27 -9.88 1.58 -10.51
CA VAL A 27 -9.60 0.38 -9.73
C VAL A 27 -8.17 0.45 -9.18
N SER A 28 -7.99 0.01 -7.94
CA SER A 28 -6.66 -0.22 -7.37
C SER A 28 -6.52 -1.62 -6.79
N HIS A 29 -5.41 -1.91 -6.13
CA HIS A 29 -5.05 -3.26 -5.70
C HIS A 29 -5.81 -3.74 -4.45
N MET A 30 -5.78 -5.05 -4.21
CA MET A 30 -6.27 -5.69 -3.00
C MET A 30 -5.47 -5.22 -1.78
N ASN A 31 -6.15 -5.00 -0.65
CA ASN A 31 -5.56 -4.43 0.57
C ASN A 31 -4.91 -3.07 0.32
N ALA A 32 -5.69 -2.17 -0.27
CA ALA A 32 -5.25 -0.83 -0.64
C ALA A 32 -4.60 -0.10 0.55
N ASP A 33 -3.46 0.51 0.28
CA ASP A 33 -2.77 1.40 1.21
C ASP A 33 -3.15 2.87 0.99
N GLY A 34 -2.36 3.80 1.51
CA GLY A 34 -2.66 5.22 1.38
C GLY A 34 -2.42 5.76 -0.02
N ASP A 35 -1.46 5.21 -0.78
CA ASP A 35 -1.22 5.62 -2.16
C ASP A 35 -2.31 5.10 -3.09
N ALA A 36 -2.72 3.85 -2.93
CA ALA A 36 -3.85 3.27 -3.64
C ALA A 36 -5.16 4.06 -3.39
N CYS A 37 -5.47 4.36 -2.12
CA CYS A 37 -6.67 5.13 -1.77
C CYS A 37 -6.57 6.58 -2.25
N GLY A 38 -5.43 7.22 -2.06
CA GLY A 38 -5.19 8.62 -2.40
C GLY A 38 -5.23 8.86 -3.90
N SER A 39 -4.56 8.04 -4.69
CA SER A 39 -4.55 8.13 -6.16
C SER A 39 -5.92 7.83 -6.76
N LEU A 40 -6.60 6.79 -6.25
CA LEU A 40 -7.95 6.42 -6.66
C LEU A 40 -8.94 7.57 -6.43
N LEU A 41 -8.99 8.11 -5.21
CA LEU A 41 -9.93 9.17 -4.84
C LEU A 41 -9.55 10.51 -5.46
N GLY A 42 -8.27 10.87 -5.48
CA GLY A 42 -7.81 12.10 -6.12
C GLY A 42 -8.17 12.14 -7.60
N MET A 43 -7.92 11.06 -8.34
CA MET A 43 -8.31 10.96 -9.75
C MET A 43 -9.85 10.96 -9.91
N THR A 44 -10.59 10.27 -9.03
CA THR A 44 -12.06 10.27 -9.05
C THR A 44 -12.60 11.69 -8.96
N LEU A 45 -12.18 12.46 -7.96
CA LEU A 45 -12.65 13.84 -7.74
C LEU A 45 -12.28 14.77 -8.90
N MET A 46 -11.09 14.63 -9.49
CA MET A 46 -10.71 15.40 -10.67
C MET A 46 -11.57 15.06 -11.89
N LEU A 47 -11.86 13.78 -12.10
CA LEU A 47 -12.70 13.35 -13.21
C LEU A 47 -14.16 13.80 -13.04
N ASP A 48 -14.70 13.79 -11.82
CA ASP A 48 -16.03 14.36 -11.55
C ASP A 48 -16.10 15.83 -11.95
N CYS A 49 -15.10 16.63 -11.56
CA CYS A 49 -15.00 18.02 -11.96
C CYS A 49 -14.86 18.19 -13.49
N ALA A 50 -14.09 17.32 -14.13
CA ALA A 50 -13.85 17.39 -15.58
C ALA A 50 -15.09 16.99 -16.40
N LYS A 51 -15.87 16.04 -15.90
CA LYS A 51 -17.06 15.51 -16.58
C LYS A 51 -18.35 16.25 -16.22
N GLY A 52 -18.46 16.77 -15.00
CA GLY A 52 -19.74 17.33 -14.49
C GLY A 52 -20.85 16.29 -14.61
N ASP A 53 -22.03 16.75 -15.00
CA ASP A 53 -23.23 15.88 -15.16
C ASP A 53 -23.20 14.96 -16.40
N LYS A 54 -22.08 14.94 -17.15
CA LYS A 54 -21.98 14.21 -18.42
C LYS A 54 -21.53 12.76 -18.28
N GLY A 55 -21.22 12.30 -17.08
CA GLY A 55 -20.70 10.97 -16.89
C GLY A 55 -20.72 10.49 -15.44
N LEU A 56 -20.47 9.21 -15.28
CA LEU A 56 -20.36 8.55 -13.98
C LEU A 56 -18.92 8.10 -13.76
N VAL A 57 -18.36 8.45 -12.61
CA VAL A 57 -17.04 8.04 -12.17
C VAL A 57 -17.19 7.18 -10.92
N THR A 58 -16.76 5.92 -11.01
CA THR A 58 -16.92 4.94 -9.93
C THR A 58 -15.57 4.44 -9.43
N PRO A 59 -15.15 4.80 -8.22
CA PRO A 59 -13.96 4.23 -7.57
C PRO A 59 -14.29 2.85 -7.00
N VAL A 60 -13.39 1.88 -7.21
CA VAL A 60 -13.55 0.50 -6.75
C VAL A 60 -12.27 0.01 -6.08
N LEU A 61 -12.41 -0.58 -4.91
CA LEU A 61 -11.36 -1.37 -4.27
C LEU A 61 -11.86 -2.82 -4.07
N PRO A 62 -11.01 -3.83 -4.32
CA PRO A 62 -11.43 -5.23 -4.21
C PRO A 62 -12.10 -5.57 -2.89
N ASN A 63 -11.52 -5.21 -1.77
CA ASN A 63 -12.04 -5.45 -0.43
C ASN A 63 -12.59 -4.19 0.27
N GLY A 64 -12.82 -3.11 -0.48
CA GLY A 64 -13.38 -1.84 0.01
C GLY A 64 -12.36 -0.92 0.65
N CYS A 65 -12.83 0.24 1.12
CA CYS A 65 -11.97 1.24 1.75
C CYS A 65 -11.45 0.74 3.11
N PRO A 66 -10.13 0.77 3.34
CA PRO A 66 -9.57 0.47 4.66
C PRO A 66 -10.04 1.50 5.71
N LYS A 67 -10.29 1.04 6.94
CA LYS A 67 -10.82 1.87 8.02
C LYS A 67 -10.00 3.13 8.32
N ASN A 68 -8.68 3.02 8.22
CA ASN A 68 -7.75 4.12 8.46
C ASN A 68 -7.74 5.19 7.36
N PHE A 69 -8.40 4.96 6.22
CA PHE A 69 -8.52 5.91 5.11
C PHE A 69 -9.95 6.39 4.84
N THR A 70 -10.94 5.98 5.64
CA THR A 70 -12.34 6.40 5.47
C THR A 70 -12.57 7.91 5.68
N TRP A 71 -11.60 8.62 6.20
CA TRP A 71 -11.61 10.08 6.36
C TRP A 71 -11.23 10.85 5.10
N LEU A 72 -10.70 10.17 4.07
CA LEU A 72 -10.36 10.81 2.80
C LEU A 72 -11.63 11.30 2.09
N PRO A 73 -11.58 12.47 1.43
CA PRO A 73 -12.69 12.95 0.63
C PRO A 73 -13.13 11.94 -0.43
N GLY A 74 -14.43 11.63 -0.47
CA GLY A 74 -15.01 10.67 -1.40
C GLY A 74 -14.84 9.19 -1.04
N ALA A 75 -14.28 8.86 0.13
CA ALA A 75 -14.07 7.47 0.56
C ALA A 75 -15.37 6.67 0.71
N ASP A 76 -16.47 7.33 1.04
CA ASP A 76 -17.82 6.78 1.14
C ASP A 76 -18.39 6.31 -0.22
N ARG A 77 -17.82 6.75 -1.33
CA ARG A 77 -18.20 6.38 -2.70
C ARG A 77 -17.51 5.11 -3.20
N ILE A 78 -16.51 4.61 -2.47
CA ILE A 78 -15.75 3.43 -2.89
C ILE A 78 -16.66 2.20 -2.88
N VAL A 79 -16.84 1.60 -4.05
CA VAL A 79 -17.52 0.33 -4.22
C VAL A 79 -16.58 -0.80 -3.81
N SER A 80 -17.03 -1.68 -2.93
CA SER A 80 -16.28 -2.88 -2.57
C SER A 80 -16.57 -4.00 -3.59
N GLY A 81 -15.53 -4.45 -4.30
CA GLY A 81 -15.68 -5.55 -5.24
C GLY A 81 -16.15 -6.84 -4.61
N GLU A 82 -15.85 -7.06 -3.33
CA GLU A 82 -16.30 -8.21 -2.55
C GLU A 82 -17.74 -8.06 -2.02
N LYS A 83 -18.01 -6.95 -1.32
CA LYS A 83 -19.31 -6.74 -0.63
C LYS A 83 -20.41 -6.28 -1.59
N ASP A 84 -20.06 -5.43 -2.55
CA ASP A 84 -20.99 -4.83 -3.51
C ASP A 84 -20.89 -5.51 -4.89
N ARG A 85 -20.75 -6.83 -4.91
CA ARG A 85 -20.45 -7.63 -6.11
C ARG A 85 -21.37 -7.33 -7.29
N ALA A 86 -22.67 -7.21 -7.05
CA ALA A 86 -23.65 -6.93 -8.09
C ALA A 86 -23.43 -5.54 -8.72
N LEU A 87 -23.17 -4.52 -7.89
CA LEU A 87 -22.88 -3.17 -8.34
C LEU A 87 -21.56 -3.10 -9.12
N TRP A 88 -20.51 -3.79 -8.63
CA TRP A 88 -19.26 -3.93 -9.36
C TRP A 88 -19.48 -4.45 -10.78
N GLN A 89 -20.21 -5.58 -10.90
CA GLN A 89 -20.46 -6.21 -12.20
C GLN A 89 -21.29 -5.32 -13.14
N GLU A 90 -22.27 -4.59 -12.61
CA GLU A 90 -23.05 -3.61 -13.35
C GLU A 90 -22.13 -2.50 -13.88
N ARG A 91 -21.32 -1.87 -13.01
CA ARG A 91 -20.42 -0.78 -13.39
C ARG A 91 -19.35 -1.22 -14.38
N LEU A 92 -18.81 -2.42 -14.21
CA LEU A 92 -17.84 -2.99 -15.15
C LEU A 92 -18.43 -3.20 -16.55
N LYS A 93 -19.68 -3.68 -16.62
CA LYS A 93 -20.38 -3.88 -17.90
C LYS A 93 -20.69 -2.57 -18.61
N GLU A 94 -20.95 -1.51 -17.86
CA GLU A 94 -21.27 -0.18 -18.39
C GLU A 94 -20.04 0.67 -18.67
N ALA A 95 -18.87 0.27 -18.22
CA ALA A 95 -17.65 1.07 -18.32
C ALA A 95 -17.20 1.26 -19.79
N ASP A 96 -17.00 2.51 -20.17
CA ASP A 96 -16.34 2.89 -21.44
C ASP A 96 -14.83 2.91 -21.31
N MET A 97 -14.34 3.14 -20.07
CA MET A 97 -12.91 3.18 -19.74
C MET A 97 -12.67 2.69 -18.31
N ILE A 98 -11.61 1.93 -18.13
CA ILE A 98 -11.07 1.54 -16.84
C ILE A 98 -9.72 2.22 -16.65
N ILE A 99 -9.52 2.85 -15.50
CA ILE A 99 -8.23 3.41 -15.06
C ILE A 99 -7.76 2.58 -13.87
N CYS A 100 -6.66 1.89 -14.04
CA CYS A 100 -5.99 1.16 -12.98
C CYS A 100 -4.90 2.03 -12.36
N LEU A 101 -4.94 2.18 -11.03
CA LEU A 101 -4.04 3.02 -10.27
C LEU A 101 -3.28 2.19 -9.23
N ASP A 102 -2.00 2.46 -9.10
CA ASP A 102 -1.14 1.87 -8.08
C ASP A 102 -1.09 0.33 -8.11
N LEU A 103 -1.08 -0.21 -9.31
CA LEU A 103 -0.90 -1.64 -9.56
C LEU A 103 -0.22 -1.83 -10.92
N ASN A 104 0.72 -2.75 -10.99
CA ASN A 104 1.44 -3.04 -12.25
C ASN A 104 0.74 -4.08 -13.13
N ALA A 105 -0.23 -4.82 -12.60
CA ALA A 105 -0.98 -5.85 -13.33
C ALA A 105 -2.36 -6.09 -12.69
N ALA A 106 -3.33 -6.50 -13.51
CA ALA A 106 -4.69 -6.82 -13.05
C ALA A 106 -4.71 -7.90 -11.96
N SER A 107 -3.71 -8.79 -11.91
CA SER A 107 -3.60 -9.84 -10.88
C SER A 107 -3.54 -9.30 -9.45
N ARG A 108 -3.07 -8.05 -9.25
CA ARG A 108 -3.07 -7.42 -7.92
C ARG A 108 -4.47 -7.07 -7.38
N THR A 109 -5.48 -7.15 -8.23
CA THR A 109 -6.88 -6.97 -7.81
C THR A 109 -7.54 -8.26 -7.30
N ASP A 110 -6.79 -9.38 -7.25
CA ASP A 110 -7.21 -10.70 -6.75
C ASP A 110 -8.52 -11.15 -7.41
N MET A 111 -9.63 -11.17 -6.65
CA MET A 111 -10.93 -11.65 -7.12
C MET A 111 -11.51 -10.89 -8.31
N LEU A 112 -11.06 -9.68 -8.60
CA LEU A 112 -11.50 -8.87 -9.74
C LEU A 112 -10.63 -9.09 -10.99
N ALA A 113 -9.47 -9.72 -10.85
CA ALA A 113 -8.45 -9.81 -11.90
C ALA A 113 -8.96 -10.39 -13.22
N LYS A 114 -9.72 -11.50 -13.13
CA LYS A 114 -10.26 -12.16 -14.32
C LYS A 114 -11.25 -11.28 -15.09
N GLU A 115 -12.15 -10.60 -14.37
CA GLU A 115 -13.17 -9.76 -14.99
C GLU A 115 -12.54 -8.49 -15.61
N LEU A 116 -11.58 -7.89 -14.92
CA LEU A 116 -10.81 -6.74 -15.42
C LEU A 116 -10.04 -7.10 -16.71
N SER A 117 -9.35 -8.24 -16.72
CA SER A 117 -8.60 -8.70 -17.89
C SER A 117 -9.52 -8.95 -19.10
N GLN A 118 -10.73 -9.43 -18.87
CA GLN A 118 -11.72 -9.75 -19.91
C GLN A 118 -12.54 -8.54 -20.38
N ALA A 119 -12.48 -7.42 -19.68
CA ALA A 119 -13.20 -6.20 -20.06
C ALA A 119 -12.72 -5.69 -21.43
N ARG A 120 -13.67 -5.30 -22.29
CA ARG A 120 -13.39 -4.88 -23.69
C ARG A 120 -13.37 -3.36 -23.87
N CYS A 121 -13.47 -2.59 -22.80
CA CYS A 121 -13.35 -1.14 -22.82
C CYS A 121 -11.88 -0.70 -22.84
N ARG A 122 -11.65 0.60 -23.07
CA ARG A 122 -10.30 1.22 -22.97
C ARG A 122 -9.71 1.01 -21.58
N LYS A 123 -8.43 0.65 -21.51
CA LYS A 123 -7.72 0.43 -20.22
C LYS A 123 -6.50 1.31 -20.13
N VAL A 124 -6.41 2.05 -19.04
CA VAL A 124 -5.30 2.94 -18.74
C VAL A 124 -4.64 2.49 -17.44
N LEU A 125 -3.32 2.43 -17.42
CA LEU A 125 -2.51 2.16 -16.23
C LEU A 125 -1.81 3.45 -15.80
N ILE A 126 -1.88 3.77 -14.51
CA ILE A 126 -1.12 4.84 -13.86
C ILE A 126 -0.46 4.25 -12.63
N ASP A 127 0.86 4.04 -12.67
CA ASP A 127 1.53 3.21 -11.67
C ASP A 127 3.02 3.55 -11.52
N HIS A 128 3.55 3.41 -10.31
CA HIS A 128 4.98 3.62 -10.04
C HIS A 128 5.76 2.33 -9.76
N HIS A 129 5.14 1.17 -9.87
CA HIS A 129 5.80 -0.11 -9.65
C HIS A 129 6.63 -0.56 -10.85
N HIS A 130 7.59 -1.45 -10.59
CA HIS A 130 8.37 -2.10 -11.65
C HIS A 130 7.53 -3.07 -12.48
N SER A 131 7.94 -3.25 -13.74
CA SER A 131 7.41 -4.29 -14.63
C SER A 131 5.89 -4.19 -14.87
N PRO A 132 5.39 -3.07 -15.43
CA PRO A 132 3.98 -2.95 -15.79
C PRO A 132 3.61 -3.98 -16.86
N ASP A 133 2.40 -4.52 -16.75
CA ASP A 133 1.82 -5.45 -17.74
C ASP A 133 1.43 -4.69 -19.01
N LYS A 134 2.33 -4.73 -20.01
CA LYS A 134 2.17 -3.96 -21.25
C LYS A 134 1.13 -4.55 -22.23
N GLU A 135 0.70 -5.78 -22.02
CA GLU A 135 -0.20 -6.47 -22.96
C GLU A 135 -1.69 -6.17 -22.69
N HIS A 136 -2.02 -5.78 -21.48
CA HIS A 136 -3.41 -5.62 -21.05
C HIS A 136 -3.88 -4.17 -20.94
N PHE A 137 -3.04 -3.19 -21.25
CA PHE A 137 -3.38 -1.76 -21.16
C PHE A 137 -3.14 -1.05 -22.51
N ASP A 138 -4.08 -0.18 -22.89
CA ASP A 138 -4.03 0.60 -24.13
C ASP A 138 -3.21 1.89 -24.00
N LEU A 139 -3.09 2.42 -22.75
CA LEU A 139 -2.21 3.51 -22.37
C LEU A 139 -1.55 3.18 -21.02
N ILE A 140 -0.27 3.51 -20.90
CA ILE A 140 0.52 3.26 -19.70
C ILE A 140 1.29 4.52 -19.33
N PHE A 141 0.99 5.06 -18.16
CA PHE A 141 1.76 6.08 -17.49
C PHE A 141 2.45 5.43 -16.29
N SER A 142 3.70 5.04 -16.47
CA SER A 142 4.45 4.33 -15.43
C SER A 142 5.85 4.91 -15.30
N ASP A 143 6.22 5.21 -14.04
CA ASP A 143 7.57 5.66 -13.71
C ASP A 143 7.96 5.15 -12.33
N TYR A 144 8.87 4.18 -12.27
CA TYR A 144 9.36 3.58 -11.02
C TYR A 144 10.34 4.47 -10.24
N ALA A 145 10.80 5.57 -10.83
CA ALA A 145 11.69 6.51 -10.17
C ALA A 145 10.93 7.58 -9.35
N ILE A 146 9.61 7.66 -9.53
CA ILE A 146 8.75 8.58 -8.79
C ILE A 146 8.35 7.98 -7.43
N SER A 147 8.09 8.84 -6.46
CA SER A 147 7.88 8.41 -5.07
C SER A 147 6.58 7.66 -4.82
N SER A 148 5.54 7.92 -5.61
CA SER A 148 4.20 7.34 -5.42
C SER A 148 3.33 7.51 -6.67
N THR A 149 2.28 6.71 -6.79
CA THR A 149 1.24 6.90 -7.82
C THR A 149 0.49 8.21 -7.62
N CYS A 150 0.32 8.68 -6.40
CA CYS A 150 -0.25 10.01 -6.12
C CYS A 150 0.60 11.15 -6.69
N GLU A 151 1.93 11.06 -6.60
CA GLU A 151 2.82 12.02 -7.26
C GLU A 151 2.65 11.96 -8.78
N LEU A 152 2.60 10.76 -9.35
CA LEU A 152 2.42 10.57 -10.78
C LEU A 152 1.08 11.14 -11.28
N VAL A 153 -0.01 10.90 -10.55
CA VAL A 153 -1.35 11.45 -10.83
C VAL A 153 -1.33 12.98 -10.80
N LEU A 154 -0.64 13.59 -9.83
CA LEU A 154 -0.49 15.04 -9.77
C LEU A 154 0.18 15.58 -11.06
N TRP A 155 1.34 15.04 -11.43
CA TRP A 155 2.06 15.50 -12.61
C TRP A 155 1.31 15.25 -13.92
N LEU A 156 0.61 14.12 -14.02
CA LEU A 156 -0.24 13.81 -15.16
C LEU A 156 -1.43 14.79 -15.26
N SER A 157 -2.04 15.17 -14.13
CA SER A 157 -3.11 16.15 -14.09
C SER A 157 -2.63 17.53 -14.57
N TYR A 158 -1.44 17.95 -14.15
CA TYR A 158 -0.83 19.19 -14.65
C TYR A 158 -0.53 19.14 -16.14
N ALA A 159 -0.07 18.00 -16.66
CA ALA A 159 0.17 17.83 -18.08
C ALA A 159 -1.13 17.89 -18.92
N MET A 160 -2.24 17.39 -18.37
CA MET A 160 -3.54 17.37 -19.04
C MET A 160 -4.29 18.72 -18.94
N TRP A 161 -4.30 19.33 -17.77
CA TRP A 161 -5.27 20.41 -17.43
C TRP A 161 -4.66 21.58 -16.66
N ASP A 162 -3.35 21.54 -16.38
CA ASP A 162 -2.71 22.47 -15.45
C ASP A 162 -3.39 22.37 -14.05
N GLU A 163 -3.65 23.45 -13.36
CA GLU A 163 -4.29 23.45 -12.03
C GLU A 163 -5.83 23.39 -12.05
N ARG A 164 -6.44 23.26 -13.23
CA ARG A 164 -7.87 23.53 -13.46
C ARG A 164 -8.81 22.71 -12.57
N PHE A 165 -8.49 21.46 -12.28
CA PHE A 165 -9.35 20.55 -11.51
C PHE A 165 -8.76 20.20 -10.14
N MET A 166 -7.72 20.92 -9.76
CA MET A 166 -7.15 20.80 -8.42
C MET A 166 -7.97 21.63 -7.43
N ASN A 167 -8.27 21.05 -6.28
CA ASN A 167 -8.91 21.71 -5.15
C ASN A 167 -8.40 21.08 -3.83
N ARG A 168 -8.90 21.56 -2.69
CA ARG A 168 -8.51 21.07 -1.38
C ARG A 168 -8.73 19.56 -1.20
N GLU A 169 -9.84 19.03 -1.69
CA GLU A 169 -10.19 17.61 -1.53
C GLU A 169 -9.27 16.73 -2.34
N VAL A 170 -9.04 17.05 -3.61
CA VAL A 170 -8.07 16.36 -4.48
C VAL A 170 -6.67 16.42 -3.86
N ALA A 171 -6.23 17.61 -3.44
CA ALA A 171 -4.92 17.79 -2.85
C ALA A 171 -4.76 17.00 -1.54
N THR A 172 -5.82 16.89 -0.72
CA THR A 172 -5.83 16.07 0.49
C THR A 172 -5.61 14.60 0.17
N CYS A 173 -6.31 14.06 -0.82
CA CYS A 173 -6.16 12.66 -1.24
C CYS A 173 -4.74 12.38 -1.76
N LEU A 174 -4.25 13.21 -2.69
CA LEU A 174 -2.92 13.02 -3.28
C LEU A 174 -1.80 13.21 -2.27
N TYR A 175 -1.94 14.19 -1.33
CA TYR A 175 -0.95 14.37 -0.27
C TYR A 175 -0.93 13.20 0.72
N ALA A 176 -2.09 12.61 1.02
CA ALA A 176 -2.16 11.45 1.89
C ALA A 176 -1.38 10.26 1.31
N GLY A 177 -1.56 9.95 0.02
CA GLY A 177 -0.81 8.87 -0.63
C GLY A 177 0.69 9.18 -0.74
N LEU A 178 1.05 10.39 -1.14
CA LEU A 178 2.45 10.84 -1.15
C LEU A 178 3.10 10.69 0.24
N ASN A 179 2.39 11.05 1.31
CA ASN A 179 2.88 10.96 2.69
C ASN A 179 3.03 9.51 3.15
N THR A 180 2.10 8.61 2.80
CA THR A 180 2.17 7.20 3.18
C THR A 180 3.32 6.48 2.50
N ASP A 181 3.47 6.62 1.20
CA ASP A 181 4.49 5.92 0.42
C ASP A 181 5.92 6.38 0.71
N THR A 182 6.05 7.66 1.06
CA THR A 182 7.34 8.21 1.49
C THR A 182 7.60 8.05 2.99
N GLY A 183 6.67 7.45 3.75
CA GLY A 183 6.79 7.35 5.20
C GLY A 183 6.96 8.71 5.87
N GLY A 184 6.22 9.72 5.42
CA GLY A 184 6.38 11.10 5.88
C GLY A 184 7.65 11.77 5.38
N PHE A 185 8.06 11.49 4.15
CA PHE A 185 9.31 11.96 3.50
C PHE A 185 10.59 11.39 4.10
N ALA A 186 10.52 10.18 4.67
CA ALA A 186 11.67 9.45 5.19
C ALA A 186 12.25 8.44 4.20
N PHE A 187 11.47 8.02 3.19
CA PHE A 187 11.83 7.01 2.19
C PHE A 187 11.41 7.44 0.80
N SER A 188 12.03 6.86 -0.25
CA SER A 188 11.62 7.02 -1.66
C SER A 188 11.40 8.48 -2.09
N CYS A 189 12.13 9.42 -1.51
CA CYS A 189 12.00 10.85 -1.77
C CYS A 189 13.32 11.50 -2.21
N GLU A 190 14.20 10.73 -2.85
CA GLU A 190 15.49 11.19 -3.35
C GLU A 190 15.37 12.14 -4.56
N GLN A 191 14.22 12.10 -5.25
CA GLN A 191 13.97 12.98 -6.38
C GLN A 191 13.37 14.33 -5.91
N PRO A 192 13.85 15.46 -6.42
CA PRO A 192 13.26 16.77 -6.10
C PRO A 192 11.77 16.87 -6.41
N SER A 193 11.28 16.12 -7.38
CA SER A 193 9.87 16.12 -7.82
C SER A 193 8.90 15.76 -6.70
N CYS A 194 9.29 14.89 -5.77
CA CYS A 194 8.50 14.54 -4.59
C CYS A 194 8.20 15.78 -3.71
N PHE A 195 9.23 16.57 -3.40
CA PHE A 195 9.07 17.81 -2.61
C PHE A 195 8.37 18.91 -3.40
N GLU A 196 8.58 18.99 -4.71
CA GLU A 196 7.85 19.91 -5.57
C GLU A 196 6.37 19.56 -5.61
N ALA A 197 6.02 18.26 -5.66
CA ALA A 197 4.64 17.78 -5.58
C ALA A 197 4.00 18.17 -4.25
N ALA A 198 4.67 17.91 -3.13
CA ALA A 198 4.19 18.33 -1.82
C ALA A 198 3.96 19.85 -1.74
N ALA A 199 4.92 20.64 -2.22
CA ALA A 199 4.81 22.10 -2.24
C ALA A 199 3.63 22.60 -3.10
N LYS A 200 3.34 21.92 -4.22
CA LYS A 200 2.17 22.25 -5.06
C LYS A 200 0.86 21.90 -4.35
N LEU A 201 0.77 20.74 -3.72
CA LEU A 201 -0.44 20.29 -3.03
C LEU A 201 -0.78 21.20 -1.84
N VAL A 202 0.22 21.66 -1.09
CA VAL A 202 0.01 22.58 0.05
C VAL A 202 -0.61 23.92 -0.36
N LYS A 203 -0.48 24.36 -1.61
CA LYS A 203 -1.12 25.60 -2.11
C LYS A 203 -2.65 25.54 -2.10
N PHE A 204 -3.23 24.35 -2.04
CA PHE A 204 -4.68 24.13 -2.04
C PHE A 204 -5.28 24.11 -0.62
N ASP A 205 -4.68 24.81 0.32
CA ASP A 205 -5.17 24.98 1.70
C ASP A 205 -5.39 23.66 2.45
N ILE A 206 -4.54 22.68 2.19
CA ILE A 206 -4.48 21.45 3.00
C ILE A 206 -3.63 21.67 4.26
N HIS A 207 -3.85 20.85 5.27
CA HIS A 207 -3.08 20.88 6.52
C HIS A 207 -2.18 19.63 6.63
N PRO A 208 -0.92 19.67 6.15
CA PRO A 208 -0.01 18.53 6.13
C PRO A 208 0.13 17.80 7.47
N ALA A 209 0.24 18.56 8.56
CA ALA A 209 0.36 18.00 9.90
C ALA A 209 -0.90 17.22 10.35
N GLU A 210 -2.10 17.72 10.01
CA GLU A 210 -3.35 17.01 10.32
C GLU A 210 -3.50 15.75 9.49
N ILE A 211 -3.14 15.79 8.21
CA ILE A 211 -3.14 14.62 7.32
C ILE A 211 -2.17 13.57 7.87
N HIS A 212 -0.94 13.96 8.17
CA HIS A 212 0.07 13.09 8.76
C HIS A 212 -0.42 12.45 10.07
N ASN A 213 -1.01 13.25 10.97
CA ASN A 213 -1.57 12.75 12.23
C ASN A 213 -2.68 11.72 12.01
N LYS A 214 -3.56 11.92 11.01
CA LYS A 214 -4.61 10.93 10.68
C LYS A 214 -4.05 9.62 10.10
N ILE A 215 -2.87 9.65 9.50
CA ILE A 215 -2.18 8.48 8.97
C ILE A 215 -1.44 7.73 10.08
N VAL A 216 -0.67 8.45 10.90
CA VAL A 216 0.32 7.85 11.81
C VAL A 216 -0.26 7.65 13.22
N ASN A 217 -1.06 8.60 13.72
CA ASN A 217 -1.57 8.58 15.09
C ASN A 217 -2.91 7.83 15.20
N THR A 218 -2.92 6.59 14.74
CA THR A 218 -4.13 5.73 14.66
C THR A 218 -4.15 4.62 15.72
N PHE A 219 -3.16 4.58 16.58
CA PHE A 219 -3.04 3.49 17.57
C PHE A 219 -4.12 3.60 18.65
N SER A 220 -4.84 2.51 18.85
CA SER A 220 -5.68 2.33 20.01
C SER A 220 -4.83 2.18 21.29
N VAL A 221 -5.43 2.41 22.46
CA VAL A 221 -4.77 2.15 23.75
C VAL A 221 -4.31 0.69 23.82
N ASN A 222 -5.12 -0.25 23.37
CA ASN A 222 -4.81 -1.67 23.35
C ASN A 222 -3.57 -1.97 22.47
N ARG A 223 -3.52 -1.38 21.27
CA ARG A 223 -2.35 -1.49 20.38
C ARG A 223 -1.09 -0.94 21.04
N MET A 224 -1.19 0.23 21.69
CA MET A 224 -0.03 0.83 22.38
C MET A 224 0.46 -0.04 23.53
N GLN A 225 -0.46 -0.59 24.34
CA GLN A 225 -0.11 -1.53 25.42
C GLN A 225 0.51 -2.82 24.86
N PHE A 226 -0.03 -3.35 23.78
CA PHE A 226 0.52 -4.51 23.10
C PHE A 226 1.94 -4.26 22.57
N TYR A 227 2.23 -3.08 22.04
CA TYR A 227 3.59 -2.72 21.61
C TYR A 227 4.56 -2.70 22.77
N GLY A 228 4.16 -2.14 23.92
CA GLY A 228 4.96 -2.20 25.16
C GLY A 228 5.28 -3.64 25.58
N PHE A 229 4.28 -4.52 25.59
CA PHE A 229 4.43 -5.94 25.85
C PHE A 229 5.34 -6.62 24.83
N ALA A 230 5.13 -6.35 23.54
CA ALA A 230 5.91 -6.92 22.44
C ALA A 230 7.40 -6.63 22.58
N LEU A 231 7.73 -5.37 22.84
CA LEU A 231 9.13 -4.93 22.96
C LEU A 231 9.80 -5.39 24.26
N ASN A 232 9.05 -5.51 25.35
CA ASN A 232 9.60 -5.86 26.67
C ASN A 232 9.64 -7.38 26.93
N GLU A 233 8.63 -8.13 26.45
CA GLU A 233 8.44 -9.53 26.84
C GLU A 233 8.54 -10.52 25.66
N ARG A 234 8.43 -10.05 24.42
CA ARG A 234 8.39 -10.92 23.24
C ARG A 234 9.53 -10.69 22.25
N LEU A 235 10.32 -9.64 22.43
CA LEU A 235 11.49 -9.37 21.61
C LEU A 235 12.68 -10.23 22.05
N LYS A 236 13.07 -11.15 21.17
CA LYS A 236 14.26 -11.99 21.31
C LYS A 236 15.35 -11.46 20.40
N ILE A 237 16.53 -11.19 20.93
CA ILE A 237 17.67 -10.61 20.20
C ILE A 237 18.79 -11.63 20.13
N TYR A 238 19.37 -11.82 18.94
CA TYR A 238 20.51 -12.69 18.68
C TYR A 238 21.67 -11.83 18.12
N PRO A 239 22.47 -11.22 19.02
CA PRO A 239 23.45 -10.20 18.61
C PRO A 239 24.50 -10.72 17.64
N SER A 240 25.01 -11.94 17.87
CA SER A 240 26.05 -12.55 17.03
C SER A 240 25.59 -12.91 15.61
N GLN A 241 24.29 -13.05 15.39
CA GLN A 241 23.68 -13.33 14.10
C GLN A 241 23.01 -12.11 13.47
N HIS A 242 23.02 -10.97 14.17
CA HIS A 242 22.34 -9.73 13.77
C HIS A 242 20.84 -9.90 13.50
N VAL A 243 20.19 -10.80 14.26
CA VAL A 243 18.77 -11.17 14.11
C VAL A 243 17.97 -10.77 15.34
N ALA A 244 16.75 -10.28 15.13
CA ALA A 244 15.77 -10.12 16.19
C ALA A 244 14.41 -10.68 15.77
N ILE A 245 13.74 -11.38 16.70
CA ILE A 245 12.45 -12.06 16.46
C ILE A 245 11.43 -11.67 17.52
N MET A 246 10.19 -11.47 17.09
CA MET A 246 9.00 -11.39 17.94
C MET A 246 8.04 -12.53 17.62
N VAL A 247 7.46 -13.15 18.65
CA VAL A 247 6.56 -14.31 18.49
C VAL A 247 5.29 -14.06 19.32
N PHE A 248 4.13 -14.14 18.68
CA PHE A 248 2.84 -13.87 19.31
C PHE A 248 1.88 -15.03 19.12
N SER A 249 1.39 -15.55 20.24
CA SER A 249 0.32 -16.54 20.28
C SER A 249 -1.06 -15.91 20.12
N LEU A 250 -2.08 -16.74 19.89
CA LEU A 250 -3.48 -16.31 19.95
C LEU A 250 -3.86 -15.80 21.36
N ASP A 251 -3.23 -16.33 22.41
CA ASP A 251 -3.48 -15.89 23.79
C ASP A 251 -2.90 -14.48 24.03
N ASP A 252 -1.71 -14.19 23.53
CA ASP A 252 -1.15 -12.83 23.55
C ASP A 252 -2.10 -11.84 22.88
N GLN A 253 -2.61 -12.19 21.72
CA GLN A 253 -3.55 -11.35 20.94
C GLN A 253 -4.85 -11.10 21.70
N ARG A 254 -5.43 -12.15 22.27
CA ARG A 254 -6.65 -12.08 23.07
C ARG A 254 -6.48 -11.25 24.33
N ARG A 255 -5.36 -11.40 25.02
CA ARG A 255 -5.03 -10.64 26.25
C ARG A 255 -5.13 -9.13 26.05
N PHE A 256 -4.71 -8.62 24.90
CA PHE A 256 -4.72 -7.19 24.60
C PHE A 256 -5.87 -6.77 23.70
N GLY A 257 -6.71 -7.71 23.21
CA GLY A 257 -7.79 -7.41 22.27
C GLY A 257 -7.29 -6.86 20.93
N VAL A 258 -6.14 -7.37 20.46
CA VAL A 258 -5.50 -6.92 19.20
C VAL A 258 -5.59 -7.99 18.11
N GLY A 259 -5.62 -7.55 16.85
CA GLY A 259 -5.64 -8.39 15.66
C GLY A 259 -4.43 -8.16 14.78
N GLY A 260 -4.51 -8.73 13.57
CA GLY A 260 -3.42 -8.62 12.60
C GLY A 260 -3.11 -7.21 12.16
N GLU A 261 -4.14 -6.39 12.00
CA GLU A 261 -4.01 -4.97 11.63
C GLU A 261 -3.23 -4.18 12.68
N ASP A 262 -3.42 -4.50 13.98
CA ASP A 262 -2.71 -3.84 15.08
C ASP A 262 -1.23 -4.17 15.14
N MET A 263 -0.80 -5.29 14.55
CA MET A 263 0.61 -5.73 14.50
C MET A 263 1.33 -5.28 13.24
N GLU A 264 0.63 -4.62 12.33
CA GLU A 264 1.24 -4.14 11.10
C GLU A 264 2.31 -3.09 11.40
N GLY A 265 3.48 -3.25 10.79
CA GLY A 265 4.64 -2.39 11.03
C GLY A 265 5.46 -2.75 12.29
N LEU A 266 4.93 -3.59 13.21
CA LEU A 266 5.65 -3.92 14.46
C LEU A 266 7.01 -4.61 14.20
N VAL A 267 7.11 -5.42 13.14
CA VAL A 267 8.38 -6.05 12.74
C VAL A 267 9.49 -5.03 12.47
N ASN A 268 9.16 -3.81 12.03
CA ASN A 268 10.17 -2.80 11.75
C ASN A 268 10.92 -2.33 13.00
N TYR A 269 10.30 -2.45 14.19
CA TYR A 269 10.97 -2.10 15.46
C TYR A 269 12.18 -2.98 15.74
N THR A 270 12.23 -4.22 15.24
CA THR A 270 13.41 -5.09 15.36
C THR A 270 14.63 -4.47 14.65
N LEU A 271 14.39 -3.75 13.55
CA LEU A 271 15.44 -3.13 12.75
C LEU A 271 15.80 -1.70 13.22
N MET A 272 15.09 -1.13 14.19
CA MET A 272 15.49 0.15 14.81
C MET A 272 16.76 0.00 15.66
N MET A 273 17.07 -1.21 16.11
CA MET A 273 18.33 -1.50 16.76
C MET A 273 19.48 -1.46 15.75
N LYS A 274 20.56 -0.74 16.08
CA LYS A 274 21.69 -0.48 15.19
C LYS A 274 22.34 -1.77 14.67
N GLU A 275 22.50 -2.72 15.55
CA GLU A 275 23.23 -3.98 15.32
C GLU A 275 22.38 -5.03 14.57
N MET A 276 21.08 -4.85 14.43
CA MET A 276 20.20 -5.84 13.80
C MET A 276 20.08 -5.60 12.30
N GLU A 277 20.24 -6.67 11.54
CA GLU A 277 20.15 -6.69 10.07
C GLU A 277 18.90 -7.41 9.58
N VAL A 278 18.41 -8.39 10.34
CA VAL A 278 17.19 -9.13 10.03
C VAL A 278 16.21 -9.09 11.19
N GLY A 279 14.97 -8.77 10.86
CA GLY A 279 13.84 -8.82 11.76
C GLY A 279 12.78 -9.82 11.31
N ALA A 280 12.27 -10.62 12.26
CA ALA A 280 11.16 -11.51 12.02
C ALA A 280 10.04 -11.28 13.02
N LEU A 281 8.79 -11.41 12.56
CA LEU A 281 7.60 -11.44 13.40
C LEU A 281 6.76 -12.64 13.01
N LEU A 282 6.49 -13.51 13.96
CA LEU A 282 5.62 -14.66 13.82
C LEU A 282 4.32 -14.40 14.59
N ARG A 283 3.19 -14.54 13.92
CA ARG A 283 1.87 -14.37 14.50
C ARG A 283 1.02 -15.60 14.26
N GLU A 284 0.55 -16.20 15.35
CA GLU A 284 -0.40 -17.29 15.28
C GLU A 284 -1.76 -16.80 14.79
N GLU A 285 -2.36 -17.55 13.87
CA GLU A 285 -3.74 -17.40 13.41
C GLU A 285 -4.43 -18.77 13.53
N PRO A 286 -5.76 -18.85 13.51
CA PRO A 286 -6.45 -20.14 13.54
C PRO A 286 -5.99 -21.06 12.42
N GLY A 287 -5.31 -22.16 12.79
CA GLY A 287 -4.83 -23.20 11.86
C GLY A 287 -3.59 -22.84 11.03
N ARG A 288 -2.95 -21.70 11.27
CA ARG A 288 -1.74 -21.27 10.51
C ARG A 288 -0.91 -20.27 11.31
N THR A 289 0.29 -20.02 10.81
CA THR A 289 1.18 -18.98 11.35
C THR A 289 1.58 -18.02 10.23
N LYS A 290 1.38 -16.71 10.43
CA LYS A 290 1.87 -15.67 9.53
C LYS A 290 3.29 -15.27 9.95
N VAL A 291 4.19 -15.21 8.97
CA VAL A 291 5.58 -14.77 9.14
C VAL A 291 5.80 -13.50 8.36
N SER A 292 6.34 -12.48 9.01
CA SER A 292 6.76 -11.22 8.38
C SER A 292 8.26 -11.06 8.58
N LEU A 293 8.99 -10.80 7.49
CA LEU A 293 10.44 -10.65 7.47
C LEU A 293 10.83 -9.29 6.95
N ARG A 294 11.84 -8.69 7.57
CA ARG A 294 12.44 -7.41 7.14
C ARG A 294 13.95 -7.51 7.20
N ALA A 295 14.64 -6.77 6.34
CA ALA A 295 16.09 -6.74 6.34
C ALA A 295 16.66 -5.36 6.03
N LYS A 296 17.87 -5.12 6.54
CA LYS A 296 18.76 -4.01 6.15
C LYS A 296 19.83 -4.53 5.18
N TYR A 297 20.57 -3.60 4.60
CA TYR A 297 21.77 -3.86 3.79
C TYR A 297 21.53 -4.92 2.69
N ASP A 298 22.44 -5.85 2.50
CA ASP A 298 22.41 -6.80 1.38
C ASP A 298 21.75 -8.16 1.70
N VAL A 299 21.04 -8.25 2.83
CA VAL A 299 20.32 -9.48 3.19
C VAL A 299 19.02 -9.60 2.38
N ASP A 300 18.82 -10.76 1.74
CA ASP A 300 17.61 -11.10 0.98
C ASP A 300 16.66 -11.99 1.79
N VAL A 301 15.66 -11.37 2.43
CA VAL A 301 14.64 -12.12 3.19
C VAL A 301 13.57 -12.75 2.30
N ASN A 302 13.48 -12.41 1.02
CA ASN A 302 12.57 -13.07 0.10
C ASN A 302 13.00 -14.53 -0.15
N MET A 303 14.29 -14.82 -0.15
CA MET A 303 14.79 -16.21 -0.24
C MET A 303 14.31 -17.06 0.95
N ILE A 304 14.28 -16.48 2.14
CA ILE A 304 13.76 -17.15 3.35
C ILE A 304 12.26 -17.36 3.24
N ALA A 305 11.51 -16.31 2.86
CA ALA A 305 10.07 -16.39 2.70
C ALA A 305 9.65 -17.45 1.68
N ARG A 306 10.37 -17.57 0.55
CA ARG A 306 10.11 -18.59 -0.48
C ARG A 306 10.28 -20.02 0.06
N GLN A 307 11.25 -20.28 0.91
CA GLN A 307 11.42 -21.58 1.54
C GLN A 307 10.29 -21.94 2.51
N LEU A 308 9.58 -20.92 3.03
CA LEU A 308 8.38 -21.07 3.85
C LEU A 308 7.08 -21.08 3.03
N GLY A 309 7.17 -21.11 1.69
CA GLY A 309 6.02 -21.09 0.79
C GLY A 309 5.40 -19.71 0.57
N GLY A 310 6.13 -18.66 0.90
CA GLY A 310 5.72 -17.26 0.72
C GLY A 310 6.52 -16.52 -0.36
N GLY A 311 6.70 -15.20 -0.18
CA GLY A 311 7.44 -14.34 -1.10
C GLY A 311 7.41 -12.88 -0.69
N GLY A 312 7.89 -12.02 -1.59
CA GLY A 312 7.95 -10.57 -1.38
C GLY A 312 9.15 -9.94 -2.06
N HIS A 313 9.60 -8.82 -1.51
CA HIS A 313 10.80 -8.11 -1.96
C HIS A 313 12.04 -8.53 -1.16
N THR A 314 13.22 -8.20 -1.68
CA THR A 314 14.51 -8.48 -1.04
C THR A 314 14.56 -8.02 0.43
N LYS A 315 14.00 -6.85 0.74
CA LYS A 315 14.03 -6.24 2.08
C LYS A 315 12.75 -6.44 2.91
N ALA A 316 11.66 -6.88 2.29
CA ALA A 316 10.36 -7.07 2.94
C ALA A 316 9.63 -8.25 2.29
N ALA A 317 9.50 -9.33 3.03
CA ALA A 317 8.86 -10.55 2.56
C ALA A 317 8.03 -11.19 3.67
N GLY A 318 7.17 -12.15 3.31
CA GLY A 318 6.37 -12.87 4.29
C GLY A 318 5.88 -14.21 3.77
N ALA A 319 5.39 -15.02 4.69
CA ALA A 319 4.82 -16.33 4.41
C ALA A 319 3.61 -16.61 5.30
N THR A 320 2.72 -17.46 4.81
CA THR A 320 1.63 -18.03 5.62
C THR A 320 1.82 -19.55 5.69
N CYS A 321 2.31 -20.01 6.84
CA CYS A 321 2.63 -21.42 7.06
C CYS A 321 1.42 -22.14 7.64
N ILE A 322 0.95 -23.21 6.99
CA ILE A 322 -0.10 -24.09 7.53
C ILE A 322 0.54 -25.06 8.54
N MET A 323 1.13 -24.49 9.59
CA MET A 323 1.82 -25.18 10.68
C MET A 323 1.56 -24.44 12.00
N PRO A 324 1.60 -25.17 13.14
CA PRO A 324 1.57 -24.56 14.46
C PRO A 324 2.72 -23.55 14.67
N LEU A 325 2.50 -22.61 15.59
CA LEU A 325 3.46 -21.53 15.88
C LEU A 325 4.86 -22.04 16.24
N ASP A 326 4.95 -23.05 17.08
CA ASP A 326 6.21 -23.69 17.52
C ASP A 326 6.99 -24.28 16.33
N LYS A 327 6.34 -25.00 15.45
CA LYS A 327 6.95 -25.61 14.26
C LYS A 327 7.39 -24.57 13.24
N THR A 328 6.59 -23.52 13.08
CA THR A 328 6.98 -22.40 12.21
C THR A 328 8.17 -21.64 12.77
N LEU A 329 8.22 -21.44 14.10
CA LEU A 329 9.36 -20.82 14.77
C LEU A 329 10.64 -21.65 14.56
N ASP A 330 10.59 -22.97 14.80
CA ASP A 330 11.70 -23.87 14.56
C ASP A 330 12.27 -23.75 13.14
N ALA A 331 11.38 -23.68 12.15
CA ALA A 331 11.77 -23.54 10.74
C ALA A 331 12.43 -22.18 10.46
N VAL A 332 11.85 -21.10 10.98
CA VAL A 332 12.40 -19.74 10.84
C VAL A 332 13.76 -19.61 11.53
N GLU A 333 13.90 -20.15 12.75
CA GLU A 333 15.16 -20.14 13.48
C GLU A 333 16.27 -20.92 12.75
N GLN A 334 15.91 -22.03 12.13
CA GLN A 334 16.84 -22.80 11.31
C GLN A 334 17.29 -22.02 10.07
N LEU A 335 16.35 -21.38 9.37
CA LEU A 335 16.65 -20.60 8.16
C LEU A 335 17.47 -19.33 8.45
N LEU A 336 17.30 -18.76 9.64
CA LEU A 336 18.05 -17.59 10.11
C LEU A 336 19.38 -17.95 10.80
N GLY A 337 19.69 -19.25 10.95
CA GLY A 337 20.93 -19.71 11.58
C GLY A 337 21.02 -19.49 13.09
N ILE A 338 19.86 -19.34 13.76
CA ILE A 338 19.76 -19.06 15.20
C ILE A 338 19.18 -20.21 16.01
N LYS A 339 18.95 -21.37 15.37
CA LYS A 339 18.48 -22.57 16.07
C LYS A 339 19.51 -23.02 17.10
N ASN A 340 19.06 -23.26 18.34
CA ASN A 340 19.88 -23.59 19.51
C ASN A 340 20.81 -22.45 19.98
N VAL A 341 20.61 -21.23 19.57
CA VAL A 341 21.29 -20.05 20.11
C VAL A 341 20.39 -19.46 21.20
N GLU A 342 20.96 -19.14 22.37
CA GLU A 342 20.21 -18.48 23.43
C GLU A 342 20.01 -16.99 23.10
N PRO A 343 18.74 -16.49 23.06
CA PRO A 343 18.47 -15.10 22.83
C PRO A 343 18.74 -14.24 24.06
N LEU A 344 19.11 -13.00 23.84
CA LEU A 344 18.98 -11.95 24.82
C LEU A 344 17.49 -11.53 24.89
N ILE A 345 16.85 -11.66 26.05
CA ILE A 345 15.47 -11.22 26.29
C ILE A 345 15.54 -9.94 27.14
N ILE A 346 14.96 -8.85 26.62
CA ILE A 346 14.88 -7.59 27.35
C ILE A 346 13.82 -7.76 28.46
N GLY A 347 14.20 -7.55 29.72
CA GLY A 347 13.26 -7.65 30.86
C GLY A 347 13.28 -8.94 31.67
N ALA A 348 14.14 -9.92 31.31
CA ALA A 348 14.23 -11.18 32.05
C ALA A 348 14.93 -11.06 33.43
N GLU A 349 15.58 -9.92 33.72
CA GLU A 349 16.18 -9.63 35.04
C GLU A 349 16.00 -8.16 35.41
N ARG A 350 14.95 -7.87 36.15
CA ARG A 350 14.91 -6.77 37.13
C ARG A 350 14.14 -7.20 38.37
#